data_4b0ad2849c468bc2b50fe01219c3a17e
#
_entry.id   4b0ad2849c468bc2b50fe01219c3a17e
#
_cell.length_a   1.000
_cell.length_b   1.000
_cell.length_c   1.000
_cell.angle_alpha   90.00
_cell.angle_beta   90.00
_cell.angle_gamma   90.00
#
_symmetry.space_group_name_H-M   'P 1'
#
loop_
_entity.id
_entity.type
_entity.pdbx_description
1 polymer ?
#
loop_
_entity_poly.entity_id
_entity_poly.type
_entity_poly.pdbx_seq_one_letter_code
_entity_poly.pdbx_strand_id
1 'polypeptide(L)'
;MSLIKVKIFILISFFFLNSNALSKKVLPAEILTADESFVVSLLKEKNTLKVSIKINERSYIYSEHLSLTDGKRTIFYDIIGESEVIRDDFYGESLIFKNLVIIVLENIDKFKGKTLLLSYQGCLENLICYPKISREIIVGEENKPNFFLKKL
;
A
#
# COMPACT_ATOMS: atom_id res chain seq x y z
N MET A 1 54.34 5.80 -50.11
CA MET A 1 52.89 5.80 -50.08
C MET A 1 52.32 4.71 -49.15
N SER A 2 53.07 4.18 -48.22
CA SER A 2 52.66 3.04 -47.38
C SER A 2 52.46 3.40 -45.87
N LEU A 3 53.23 4.30 -45.31
CA LEU A 3 53.23 4.62 -43.88
C LEU A 3 52.04 5.45 -43.42
N ILE A 4 51.46 6.26 -44.28
CA ILE A 4 50.28 7.11 -43.93
C ILE A 4 49.00 6.27 -43.84
N LYS A 5 48.85 5.26 -44.70
CA LYS A 5 47.67 4.35 -44.66
C LYS A 5 47.63 3.48 -43.40
N VAL A 6 48.79 3.04 -42.90
CA VAL A 6 48.89 2.25 -41.67
C VAL A 6 48.59 3.08 -40.44
N LYS A 7 49.00 4.34 -40.37
CA LYS A 7 48.70 5.24 -39.24
C LYS A 7 47.20 5.59 -39.14
N ILE A 8 46.52 5.76 -40.28
CA ILE A 8 45.05 6.03 -40.28
C ILE A 8 44.26 4.79 -39.83
N PHE A 9 44.73 3.58 -40.18
CA PHE A 9 44.07 2.34 -39.79
C PHE A 9 44.19 2.06 -38.27
N ILE A 10 45.32 2.40 -37.67
CA ILE A 10 45.54 2.27 -36.20
C ILE A 10 44.72 3.30 -35.43
N LEU A 11 44.53 4.52 -35.95
CA LEU A 11 43.74 5.57 -35.32
C LEU A 11 42.23 5.25 -35.31
N ILE A 12 41.70 4.60 -36.34
CA ILE A 12 40.33 4.18 -36.46
C ILE A 12 40.06 2.99 -35.52
N SER A 13 41.02 2.08 -35.34
CA SER A 13 40.89 0.93 -34.43
C SER A 13 40.78 1.32 -32.94
N PHE A 14 41.33 2.47 -32.55
CA PHE A 14 41.32 2.93 -31.16
C PHE A 14 39.97 3.60 -30.73
N PHE A 15 39.15 3.97 -31.73
CA PHE A 15 37.87 4.65 -31.44
C PHE A 15 36.71 3.68 -31.13
N PHE A 16 36.88 2.37 -31.40
CA PHE A 16 35.82 1.38 -31.18
C PHE A 16 35.87 0.66 -29.83
N LEU A 17 36.82 0.99 -28.94
CA LEU A 17 37.03 0.27 -27.69
C LEU A 17 36.40 0.92 -26.44
N ASN A 18 35.66 2.02 -26.60
CA ASN A 18 35.03 2.71 -25.46
C ASN A 18 33.49 2.62 -25.43
N SER A 19 32.92 1.52 -25.90
CA SER A 19 31.51 1.23 -25.60
C SER A 19 31.41 0.54 -24.25
N ASN A 20 31.68 1.30 -23.17
CA ASN A 20 31.18 0.93 -21.84
C ASN A 20 29.67 1.11 -21.86
N ALA A 21 28.97 0.11 -22.39
CA ALA A 21 27.55 -0.03 -22.13
C ALA A 21 27.37 -0.20 -20.61
N LEU A 22 27.09 0.90 -19.93
CA LEU A 22 26.65 0.89 -18.53
C LEU A 22 25.31 0.15 -18.53
N SER A 23 25.38 -1.17 -18.42
CA SER A 23 24.20 -1.99 -18.15
C SER A 23 23.67 -1.52 -16.79
N LYS A 24 22.65 -0.67 -16.81
CA LYS A 24 21.90 -0.26 -15.62
C LYS A 24 21.31 -1.56 -15.08
N LYS A 25 21.96 -2.14 -14.07
CA LYS A 25 21.47 -3.31 -13.36
C LYS A 25 20.14 -2.89 -12.75
N VAL A 26 19.03 -3.21 -13.42
CA VAL A 26 17.70 -3.03 -12.88
C VAL A 26 17.64 -4.02 -11.71
N LEU A 27 17.75 -3.50 -10.50
CA LEU A 27 17.50 -4.29 -9.30
C LEU A 27 16.06 -4.83 -9.41
N PRO A 28 15.82 -6.10 -9.08
CA PRO A 28 14.46 -6.62 -8.98
C PRO A 28 13.67 -5.69 -8.08
N ALA A 29 12.47 -5.31 -8.49
CA ALA A 29 11.59 -4.51 -7.65
C ALA A 29 11.39 -5.27 -6.34
N GLU A 30 11.76 -4.64 -5.22
CA GLU A 30 11.62 -5.25 -3.91
C GLU A 30 10.14 -5.45 -3.60
N ILE A 31 9.77 -6.69 -3.27
CA ILE A 31 8.42 -7.04 -2.86
C ILE A 31 8.28 -6.63 -1.40
N LEU A 32 7.48 -5.60 -1.14
CA LEU A 32 7.14 -5.16 0.21
C LEU A 32 6.25 -6.21 0.91
N THR A 33 6.37 -6.30 2.21
CA THR A 33 5.38 -7.02 3.02
C THR A 33 4.06 -6.25 3.08
N ALA A 34 2.97 -6.91 3.47
CA ALA A 34 1.68 -6.25 3.65
C ALA A 34 1.74 -5.09 4.67
N ASP A 35 2.55 -5.25 5.73
CA ASP A 35 2.72 -4.23 6.77
C ASP A 35 3.55 -3.02 6.31
N GLU A 36 4.45 -3.19 5.36
CA GLU A 36 5.19 -2.11 4.72
C GLU A 36 4.35 -1.40 3.67
N SER A 37 3.45 -2.14 3.02
CA SER A 37 2.53 -1.59 2.03
C SER A 37 1.37 -0.82 2.66
N PHE A 38 0.90 -1.25 3.86
CA PHE A 38 -0.30 -0.71 4.51
C PHE A 38 -0.07 -0.50 6.00
N VAL A 39 0.21 0.75 6.40
CA VAL A 39 0.43 1.10 7.79
C VAL A 39 -0.88 1.62 8.40
N VAL A 40 -1.43 0.85 9.34
CA VAL A 40 -2.68 1.20 10.04
C VAL A 40 -2.37 1.96 11.33
N SER A 41 -3.08 3.05 11.56
CA SER A 41 -3.02 3.83 12.80
C SER A 41 -4.41 4.21 13.28
N LEU A 42 -4.55 4.40 14.59
CA LEU A 42 -5.80 4.72 15.26
C LEU A 42 -5.68 6.06 15.96
N LEU A 43 -6.70 6.91 15.81
CA LEU A 43 -6.81 8.17 16.51
C LEU A 43 -8.25 8.29 17.06
N LYS A 44 -8.38 8.45 18.39
CA LYS A 44 -9.66 8.78 19.03
C LYS A 44 -9.74 10.27 19.29
N GLU A 45 -10.82 10.88 18.83
CA GLU A 45 -11.17 12.25 19.11
C GLU A 45 -12.58 12.29 19.71
N LYS A 46 -12.71 12.55 21.02
CA LYS A 46 -14.00 12.51 21.73
C LYS A 46 -14.72 11.16 21.53
N ASN A 47 -15.84 11.16 20.83
CA ASN A 47 -16.67 10.00 20.53
C ASN A 47 -16.54 9.48 19.10
N THR A 48 -15.45 9.87 18.42
CA THR A 48 -15.11 9.46 17.05
C THR A 48 -13.82 8.68 17.05
N LEU A 49 -13.77 7.56 16.32
CA LEU A 49 -12.55 6.82 16.03
C LEU A 49 -12.20 7.02 14.55
N LYS A 50 -11.00 7.50 14.30
CA LYS A 50 -10.40 7.55 12.96
C LYS A 50 -9.41 6.41 12.81
N VAL A 51 -9.64 5.57 11.82
CA VAL A 51 -8.74 4.48 11.44
C VAL A 51 -8.07 4.88 10.14
N SER A 52 -6.81 5.25 10.19
CA SER A 52 -6.05 5.68 9.02
C SER A 52 -5.21 4.52 8.48
N ILE A 53 -5.27 4.30 7.19
CA ILE A 53 -4.40 3.35 6.48
C ILE A 53 -3.53 4.17 5.52
N LYS A 54 -2.25 4.34 5.90
CA LYS A 54 -1.26 4.92 5.00
C LYS A 54 -0.82 3.83 4.02
N ILE A 55 -0.96 4.12 2.74
CA ILE A 55 -0.70 3.21 1.63
C ILE A 55 0.63 3.63 1.00
N ASN A 56 1.54 2.68 0.80
CA ASN A 56 2.81 2.93 0.11
C ASN A 56 2.54 3.42 -1.32
N GLU A 57 3.38 4.30 -1.85
CA GLU A 57 3.21 4.94 -3.17
C GLU A 57 3.04 3.97 -4.34
N ARG A 58 3.58 2.74 -4.22
CA ARG A 58 3.43 1.67 -5.21
C ARG A 58 2.32 0.68 -4.89
N SER A 59 1.46 1.00 -3.92
CA SER A 59 0.39 0.11 -3.46
C SER A 59 -0.96 0.79 -3.56
N TYR A 60 -2.01 -0.03 -3.53
CA TYR A 60 -3.40 0.44 -3.46
C TYR A 60 -4.28 -0.54 -2.70
N ILE A 61 -5.43 -0.06 -2.22
CA ILE A 61 -6.46 -0.85 -1.55
C ILE A 61 -7.75 -0.79 -2.37
N TYR A 62 -8.40 -1.94 -2.60
CA TYR A 62 -9.71 -1.99 -3.24
C TYR A 62 -10.79 -1.47 -2.30
N SER A 63 -11.59 -0.52 -2.78
CA SER A 63 -12.68 0.08 -2.01
C SER A 63 -13.72 -0.95 -1.56
N GLU A 64 -14.09 -1.88 -2.43
CA GLU A 64 -15.08 -2.92 -2.15
C GLU A 64 -14.61 -3.98 -1.14
N HIS A 65 -13.28 -4.11 -0.94
CA HIS A 65 -12.70 -5.03 0.03
C HIS A 65 -12.35 -4.36 1.36
N LEU A 66 -12.64 -3.06 1.53
CA LEU A 66 -12.46 -2.33 2.77
C LEU A 66 -13.73 -2.44 3.63
N SER A 67 -13.63 -2.99 4.81
CA SER A 67 -14.78 -3.19 5.69
C SER A 67 -14.41 -3.11 7.16
N LEU A 68 -15.38 -2.68 7.97
CA LEU A 68 -15.32 -2.68 9.44
C LEU A 68 -16.54 -3.44 9.96
N THR A 69 -16.32 -4.42 10.86
CA THR A 69 -17.40 -5.24 11.44
C THR A 69 -17.25 -5.37 12.95
N ASP A 70 -18.35 -5.72 13.65
CA ASP A 70 -18.32 -6.09 15.08
C ASP A 70 -18.25 -7.63 15.27
N GLY A 71 -17.84 -8.35 14.22
CA GLY A 71 -17.82 -9.80 14.17
C GLY A 71 -19.16 -10.43 13.76
N LYS A 72 -20.25 -9.69 13.77
CA LYS A 72 -21.60 -10.14 13.37
C LYS A 72 -22.18 -9.31 12.23
N ARG A 73 -21.95 -8.01 12.25
CA ARG A 73 -22.55 -7.05 11.31
C ARG A 73 -21.51 -6.09 10.77
N THR A 74 -21.69 -5.67 9.55
CA THR A 74 -20.95 -4.53 8.99
C THR A 74 -21.38 -3.26 9.75
N ILE A 75 -20.41 -2.47 10.14
CA ILE A 75 -20.60 -1.20 10.81
C ILE A 75 -20.62 -0.11 9.75
N PHE A 76 -21.53 0.84 9.84
CA PHE A 76 -21.55 2.02 8.99
C PHE A 76 -20.45 2.99 9.43
N TYR A 77 -19.69 3.49 8.48
CA TYR A 77 -18.62 4.44 8.67
C TYR A 77 -18.52 5.35 7.45
N ASP A 78 -17.92 6.52 7.64
CA ASP A 78 -17.57 7.42 6.55
C ASP A 78 -16.14 7.14 6.09
N ILE A 79 -15.87 7.41 4.81
CA ILE A 79 -14.53 7.26 4.23
C ILE A 79 -14.05 8.63 3.77
N ILE A 80 -12.81 8.96 4.16
CA ILE A 80 -12.07 10.11 3.64
C ILE A 80 -10.84 9.56 2.93
N GLY A 81 -10.70 9.88 1.65
CA GLY A 81 -9.58 9.44 0.81
C GLY A 81 -9.84 9.76 -0.65
N GLU A 82 -8.77 9.93 -1.41
CA GLU A 82 -8.85 10.07 -2.86
C GLU A 82 -8.99 8.68 -3.47
N SER A 83 -10.02 8.50 -4.30
CA SER A 83 -10.27 7.26 -5.01
C SER A 83 -10.12 7.44 -6.50
N GLU A 84 -9.63 6.41 -7.18
CA GLU A 84 -9.54 6.35 -8.63
C GLU A 84 -10.03 4.99 -9.14
N VAL A 85 -10.48 4.94 -10.39
CA VAL A 85 -10.85 3.69 -11.05
C VAL A 85 -9.65 3.17 -11.82
N ILE A 86 -9.28 1.94 -11.54
CA ILE A 86 -8.23 1.22 -12.29
C ILE A 86 -8.83 -0.01 -12.96
N ARG A 87 -8.08 -0.56 -13.90
CA ARG A 87 -8.36 -1.89 -14.45
C ARG A 87 -7.13 -2.77 -14.28
N ASP A 88 -7.29 -3.86 -13.54
CA ASP A 88 -6.23 -4.82 -13.32
C ASP A 88 -6.64 -6.24 -13.72
N ASP A 89 -5.67 -7.17 -13.70
CA ASP A 89 -5.88 -8.55 -14.10
C ASP A 89 -6.54 -9.42 -13.02
N PHE A 90 -6.70 -8.91 -11.78
CA PHE A 90 -7.24 -9.66 -10.65
C PHE A 90 -8.76 -9.48 -10.49
N TYR A 91 -9.22 -8.22 -10.55
CA TYR A 91 -10.62 -7.85 -10.30
C TYR A 91 -11.25 -7.05 -11.45
N GLY A 92 -10.49 -6.76 -12.51
CA GLY A 92 -10.96 -5.97 -13.63
C GLY A 92 -11.06 -4.48 -13.29
N GLU A 93 -12.18 -3.84 -13.64
CA GLU A 93 -12.42 -2.43 -13.33
C GLU A 93 -12.85 -2.29 -11.87
N SER A 94 -12.06 -1.59 -11.07
CA SER A 94 -12.22 -1.49 -9.62
C SER A 94 -11.93 -0.08 -9.12
N LEU A 95 -12.70 0.37 -8.12
CA LEU A 95 -12.41 1.58 -7.37
C LEU A 95 -11.36 1.30 -6.31
N ILE A 96 -10.30 2.08 -6.29
CA ILE A 96 -9.18 1.91 -5.36
C ILE A 96 -8.86 3.19 -4.58
N PHE A 97 -8.17 3.03 -3.46
CA PHE A 97 -7.55 4.12 -2.71
C PHE A 97 -6.03 4.03 -2.82
N LYS A 98 -5.38 5.19 -2.99
CA LYS A 98 -3.92 5.38 -2.92
C LYS A 98 -3.54 6.34 -1.82
N ASN A 99 -2.28 6.34 -1.41
CA ASN A 99 -1.67 7.23 -0.42
C ASN A 99 -2.26 7.11 0.98
N LEU A 100 -3.52 7.49 1.18
CA LEU A 100 -4.17 7.52 2.48
C LEU A 100 -5.68 7.28 2.34
N VAL A 101 -6.21 6.37 3.16
CA VAL A 101 -7.65 6.25 3.38
C VAL A 101 -7.92 6.31 4.89
N ILE A 102 -8.95 7.04 5.28
CA ILE A 102 -9.37 7.19 6.67
C ILE A 102 -10.82 6.74 6.80
N ILE A 103 -11.05 5.75 7.64
CA ILE A 103 -12.38 5.34 8.10
C ILE A 103 -12.72 6.19 9.32
N VAL A 104 -13.87 6.84 9.28
CA VAL A 104 -14.38 7.66 10.38
C VAL A 104 -15.59 6.96 10.99
N LEU A 105 -15.44 6.49 12.21
CA LEU A 105 -16.49 5.82 12.98
C LEU A 105 -16.99 6.75 14.08
N GLU A 106 -18.20 7.24 13.91
CA GLU A 106 -18.90 8.04 14.89
C GLU A 106 -19.50 7.17 16.01
N ASN A 107 -19.74 7.80 17.18
CA ASN A 107 -20.38 7.15 18.32
C ASN A 107 -19.64 5.88 18.80
N ILE A 108 -18.31 5.94 18.87
CA ILE A 108 -17.44 4.83 19.26
C ILE A 108 -17.79 4.26 20.65
N ASP A 109 -18.40 5.05 21.51
CA ASP A 109 -18.84 4.61 22.85
C ASP A 109 -19.85 3.45 22.82
N LYS A 110 -20.59 3.25 21.73
CA LYS A 110 -21.47 2.08 21.52
C LYS A 110 -20.70 0.75 21.43
N PHE A 111 -19.41 0.84 21.18
CA PHE A 111 -18.51 -0.31 20.99
C PHE A 111 -17.54 -0.51 22.15
N LYS A 112 -17.68 0.22 23.27
CA LYS A 112 -16.86 0.01 24.48
C LYS A 112 -16.88 -1.45 24.91
N GLY A 113 -15.70 -2.00 25.20
CA GLY A 113 -15.49 -3.40 25.58
C GLY A 113 -15.66 -4.40 24.43
N LYS A 114 -15.84 -3.95 23.19
CA LYS A 114 -15.95 -4.81 22.01
C LYS A 114 -14.67 -4.80 21.18
N THR A 115 -14.53 -5.84 20.39
CA THR A 115 -13.52 -5.93 19.34
C THR A 115 -14.16 -5.68 17.99
N LEU A 116 -13.61 -4.72 17.24
CA LEU A 116 -13.98 -4.47 15.85
C LEU A 116 -12.96 -5.14 14.95
N LEU A 117 -13.41 -5.62 13.81
CA LEU A 117 -12.57 -6.25 12.79
C LEU A 117 -12.49 -5.35 11.57
N LEU A 118 -11.34 -4.75 11.34
CA LEU A 118 -10.97 -4.07 10.11
C LEU A 118 -10.46 -5.11 9.14
N SER A 119 -11.04 -5.16 7.94
CA SER A 119 -10.57 -6.03 6.86
C SER A 119 -10.37 -5.21 5.60
N TYR A 120 -9.31 -5.51 4.86
CA TYR A 120 -9.02 -4.88 3.58
C TYR A 120 -8.18 -5.80 2.70
N GLN A 121 -8.15 -5.51 1.41
CA GLN A 121 -7.29 -6.18 0.45
C GLN A 121 -6.70 -5.15 -0.50
N GLY A 122 -5.46 -5.35 -0.88
CA GLY A 122 -4.75 -4.45 -1.78
C GLY A 122 -3.59 -5.15 -2.47
N CYS A 123 -2.95 -4.43 -3.36
CA CYS A 123 -1.87 -4.94 -4.19
C CYS A 123 -0.66 -4.00 -4.16
N LEU A 124 0.51 -4.55 -4.45
CA LEU A 124 1.69 -3.84 -4.88
C LEU A 124 1.68 -3.82 -6.42
N GLU A 125 1.60 -2.64 -7.01
CA GLU A 125 1.39 -2.45 -8.46
C GLU A 125 2.31 -3.31 -9.32
N ASN A 126 1.73 -4.03 -10.26
CA ASN A 126 2.40 -4.90 -11.23
C ASN A 126 3.28 -6.01 -10.62
N LEU A 127 3.11 -6.33 -9.34
CA LEU A 127 3.92 -7.33 -8.66
C LEU A 127 3.07 -8.40 -7.96
N ILE A 128 2.28 -8.03 -6.95
CA ILE A 128 1.55 -9.01 -6.13
C ILE A 128 0.28 -8.39 -5.53
N CYS A 129 -0.78 -9.17 -5.45
CA CYS A 129 -1.92 -8.86 -4.59
C CYS A 129 -1.84 -9.68 -3.29
N TYR A 130 -1.97 -8.97 -2.18
CA TYR A 130 -1.92 -9.59 -0.86
C TYR A 130 -3.22 -10.35 -0.59
N PRO A 131 -3.18 -11.45 0.19
CA PRO A 131 -4.38 -12.05 0.73
C PRO A 131 -5.17 -11.01 1.55
N LYS A 132 -6.45 -11.28 1.83
CA LYS A 132 -7.26 -10.43 2.70
C LYS A 132 -6.56 -10.24 4.04
N ILE A 133 -6.31 -8.98 4.39
CA ILE A 133 -5.66 -8.57 5.62
C ILE A 133 -6.73 -8.23 6.65
N SER A 134 -6.58 -8.72 7.86
CA SER A 134 -7.49 -8.43 8.96
C SER A 134 -6.73 -7.89 10.17
N ARG A 135 -7.37 -6.95 10.90
CA ARG A 135 -6.84 -6.34 12.12
C ARG A 135 -7.95 -6.20 13.13
N GLU A 136 -7.67 -6.63 14.36
CA GLU A 136 -8.57 -6.40 15.48
C GLU A 136 -8.33 -5.03 16.08
N ILE A 137 -9.39 -4.26 16.26
CA ILE A 137 -9.39 -2.99 16.97
C ILE A 137 -10.14 -3.21 18.27
N ILE A 138 -9.42 -3.28 19.38
CA ILE A 138 -10.00 -3.45 20.71
C ILE A 138 -10.41 -2.08 21.22
N VAL A 139 -11.70 -1.89 21.45
CA VAL A 139 -12.25 -0.65 22.03
C VAL A 139 -12.24 -0.76 23.54
N GLY A 140 -11.37 0.01 24.20
CA GLY A 140 -11.21 -0.03 25.65
C GLY A 140 -12.48 0.32 26.42
N GLU A 141 -12.52 -0.08 27.70
CA GLU A 141 -13.55 0.31 28.65
C GLU A 141 -13.30 1.73 29.21
N GLU A 142 -14.29 2.29 29.87
CA GLU A 142 -14.33 3.70 30.33
C GLU A 142 -13.11 4.11 31.18
N ASN A 143 -12.54 3.17 31.96
CA ASN A 143 -11.41 3.42 32.86
C ASN A 143 -10.04 3.06 32.25
N LYS A 144 -9.98 2.55 31.02
CA LYS A 144 -8.78 2.23 30.26
C LYS A 144 -8.95 2.68 28.83
N PRO A 145 -8.75 3.96 28.52
CA PRO A 145 -8.98 4.50 27.18
C PRO A 145 -7.85 4.13 26.23
N ASN A 146 -7.62 2.86 25.99
CA ASN A 146 -6.63 2.40 25.05
C ASN A 146 -7.29 1.63 23.92
N PHE A 147 -7.06 2.09 22.70
CA PHE A 147 -7.33 1.34 21.50
C PHE A 147 -6.08 0.53 21.16
N PHE A 148 -6.26 -0.77 20.98
CA PHE A 148 -5.16 -1.63 20.58
C PHE A 148 -5.46 -2.18 19.20
N LEU A 149 -4.47 -2.07 18.31
CA LEU A 149 -4.48 -2.72 17.01
C LEU A 149 -3.71 -4.03 17.15
N LYS A 150 -4.40 -5.14 16.88
CA LYS A 150 -3.78 -6.47 16.87
C LYS A 150 -3.81 -7.03 15.45
N LYS A 151 -2.69 -7.58 15.02
CA LYS A 151 -2.59 -8.32 13.76
C LYS A 151 -3.17 -9.73 13.95
N LEU A 152 -3.92 -10.17 12.95
CA LEU A 152 -4.42 -11.54 12.83
C LEU A 152 -3.61 -12.31 11.83
#